data_6dc1a801f0ec6db72f150c3a4af1fa0f
#
_entry.id   6dc1a801f0ec6db72f150c3a4af1fa0f
#
_cell.length_a   1.000
_cell.length_b   1.000
_cell.length_c   1.000
_cell.angle_alpha   90.00
_cell.angle_beta   90.00
_cell.angle_gamma   90.00
#
_symmetry.space_group_name_H-M   'P 1'
#
loop_
_entity.id
_entity.type
_entity.pdbx_description
1 polymer ?
#
loop_
_entity_poly.entity_id
_entity_poly.type
_entity_poly.pdbx_seq_one_letter_code
_entity_poly.pdbx_strand_id
1 'polypeptide(L)'
;MNVFILGLAHGIQTPDGACSVTQKFSFREFLSHAITQRSVELVCEEVSRGHITIAGELAQSLGIRWEPIDLNASEKEKLGVPTKWGTEPKYLGDEACTQLTEEGYQRNLGNGWVEIERRHATDEIRDEFMFDRVICSGVNAKSVLVLCGYNHLIQLTQKFLEAGHDVVSDALYNHTAFGS
;
A
#
# COMPACT_ATOMS: atom_id res chain seq x y z
N MET A 1 0.86 -9.16 -17.36
CA MET A 1 1.81 -8.58 -16.40
C MET A 1 1.65 -9.31 -15.09
N ASN A 2 2.75 -9.65 -14.42
CA ASN A 2 2.70 -10.20 -13.07
C ASN A 2 2.60 -9.04 -12.08
N VAL A 3 1.57 -9.01 -11.24
CA VAL A 3 1.34 -7.96 -10.24
C VAL A 3 1.45 -8.57 -8.85
N PHE A 4 2.37 -8.06 -8.05
CA PHE A 4 2.44 -8.38 -6.65
C PHE A 4 1.95 -7.18 -5.85
N ILE A 5 0.88 -7.35 -5.07
CA ILE A 5 0.28 -6.28 -4.26
C ILE A 5 0.56 -6.57 -2.79
N LEU A 6 1.16 -5.62 -2.11
CA LEU A 6 1.42 -5.70 -0.68
C LEU A 6 0.64 -4.61 0.05
N GLY A 7 -0.34 -5.04 0.84
CA GLY A 7 -1.05 -4.18 1.78
C GLY A 7 -0.20 -3.89 3.01
N LEU A 8 -0.10 -2.63 3.39
CA LEU A 8 0.75 -2.21 4.50
C LEU A 8 0.19 -1.00 5.24
N ALA A 9 0.75 -0.75 6.38
CA ALA A 9 0.48 0.44 7.17
C ALA A 9 1.36 1.60 6.71
N HIS A 10 0.78 2.77 6.50
CA HIS A 10 1.51 3.93 5.99
C HIS A 10 2.71 4.36 6.86
N GLY A 11 2.64 4.10 8.17
CA GLY A 11 3.72 4.44 9.09
C GLY A 11 5.06 3.74 8.82
N ILE A 12 5.06 2.63 8.05
CA ILE A 12 6.29 1.91 7.70
C ILE A 12 6.93 2.42 6.40
N GLN A 13 6.18 3.13 5.56
CA GLN A 13 6.63 3.56 4.24
C GLN A 13 7.70 4.65 4.29
N THR A 14 7.61 5.54 5.27
CA THR A 14 8.49 6.72 5.34
C THR A 14 9.54 6.59 6.43
N PRO A 15 10.75 7.16 6.24
CA PRO A 15 11.82 7.11 7.24
C PRO A 15 11.44 7.74 8.58
N ASP A 16 10.57 8.75 8.56
CA ASP A 16 10.05 9.48 9.73
C ASP A 16 8.69 8.99 10.23
N GLY A 17 8.13 7.94 9.61
CA GLY A 17 6.87 7.34 10.02
C GLY A 17 6.91 6.72 11.42
N ALA A 18 5.75 6.40 11.98
CA ALA A 18 5.56 5.98 13.36
C ALA A 18 6.19 4.62 13.75
N CYS A 19 6.55 3.78 12.76
CA CYS A 19 7.13 2.48 13.03
C CYS A 19 8.56 2.55 13.60
N SER A 20 8.95 1.55 14.38
CA SER A 20 10.29 1.47 14.97
C SER A 20 11.38 1.33 13.90
N VAL A 21 12.62 1.68 14.26
CA VAL A 21 13.80 1.52 13.39
C VAL A 21 13.95 0.05 12.95
N THR A 22 13.73 -0.89 13.88
CA THR A 22 13.80 -2.32 13.59
C THR A 22 12.77 -2.75 12.56
N GLN A 23 11.52 -2.32 12.69
CA GLN A 23 10.47 -2.62 11.73
C GLN A 23 10.79 -2.05 10.34
N LYS A 24 11.27 -0.82 10.27
CA LYS A 24 11.67 -0.19 8.99
C LYS A 24 12.85 -0.92 8.34
N PHE A 25 13.81 -1.36 9.14
CA PHE A 25 14.93 -2.17 8.65
C PHE A 25 14.43 -3.51 8.09
N SER A 26 13.62 -4.23 8.85
CA SER A 26 13.02 -5.49 8.41
C SER A 26 12.15 -5.32 7.16
N PHE A 27 11.42 -4.21 7.05
CA PHE A 27 10.63 -3.86 5.86
C PHE A 27 11.53 -3.68 4.64
N ARG A 28 12.63 -2.95 4.77
CA ARG A 28 13.60 -2.77 3.68
C ARG A 28 14.19 -4.09 3.21
N GLU A 29 14.56 -4.96 4.14
CA GLU A 29 15.07 -6.31 3.84
C GLU A 29 14.02 -7.17 3.14
N PHE A 30 12.79 -7.17 3.65
CA PHE A 30 11.67 -7.87 3.04
C PHE A 30 11.41 -7.39 1.60
N LEU A 31 11.35 -6.07 1.39
CA LEU A 31 11.15 -5.51 0.05
C LEU A 31 12.29 -5.87 -0.90
N SER A 32 13.54 -5.77 -0.44
CA SER A 32 14.71 -6.14 -1.23
C SER A 32 14.61 -7.59 -1.72
N HIS A 33 14.22 -8.49 -0.82
CA HIS A 33 14.03 -9.90 -1.14
C HIS A 33 12.86 -10.12 -2.12
N ALA A 34 11.70 -9.50 -1.85
CA ALA A 34 10.52 -9.61 -2.71
C ALA A 34 10.79 -9.08 -4.13
N ILE A 35 11.46 -7.94 -4.26
CA ILE A 35 11.86 -7.33 -5.52
C ILE A 35 12.76 -8.28 -6.30
N THR A 36 13.78 -8.83 -5.65
CA THR A 36 14.75 -9.71 -6.29
C THR A 36 14.13 -11.04 -6.72
N GLN A 37 13.42 -11.70 -5.81
CA GLN A 37 12.81 -13.01 -6.10
C GLN A 37 11.76 -12.96 -7.21
N ARG A 38 11.03 -11.86 -7.31
CA ARG A 38 9.95 -11.69 -8.29
C ARG A 38 10.41 -10.96 -9.54
N SER A 39 11.70 -10.63 -9.66
CA SER A 39 12.28 -9.88 -10.77
C SER A 39 11.47 -8.63 -11.09
N VAL A 40 11.16 -7.84 -10.05
CA VAL A 40 10.33 -6.63 -10.16
C VAL A 40 11.05 -5.58 -11.01
N GLU A 41 10.36 -5.04 -12.00
CA GLU A 41 10.87 -4.02 -12.92
C GLU A 41 10.31 -2.61 -12.60
N LEU A 42 9.21 -2.56 -11.85
CA LEU A 42 8.55 -1.33 -11.44
C LEU A 42 7.97 -1.48 -10.03
N VAL A 43 8.25 -0.54 -9.16
CA VAL A 43 7.59 -0.38 -7.87
C VAL A 43 6.61 0.78 -7.95
N CYS A 44 5.34 0.52 -7.70
CA CYS A 44 4.28 1.52 -7.58
C CYS A 44 3.88 1.64 -6.11
N GLU A 45 3.80 2.85 -5.58
CA GLU A 45 3.56 3.06 -4.15
C GLU A 45 2.46 4.09 -3.91
N GLU A 46 1.52 3.77 -3.01
CA GLU A 46 0.46 4.68 -2.58
C GLU A 46 1.04 5.80 -1.71
N VAL A 47 1.68 6.73 -2.37
CA VAL A 47 2.17 7.99 -1.81
C VAL A 47 2.00 9.09 -2.85
N SER A 48 1.86 10.31 -2.38
CA SER A 48 1.84 11.48 -3.27
C SER A 48 3.27 11.83 -3.72
N ARG A 49 3.39 12.46 -4.88
CA ARG A 49 4.68 12.90 -5.42
C ARG A 49 5.43 13.82 -4.44
N GLY A 50 6.73 13.64 -4.37
CA GLY A 50 7.63 14.44 -3.52
C GLY A 50 7.90 13.84 -2.14
N HIS A 51 7.27 12.72 -1.79
CA HIS A 51 7.61 12.00 -0.57
C HIS A 51 8.86 11.13 -0.77
N ILE A 52 9.71 11.11 0.25
CA ILE A 52 10.83 10.16 0.34
C ILE A 52 10.29 8.92 1.05
N THR A 53 10.43 7.75 0.42
CA THR A 53 9.97 6.49 0.98
C THR A 53 11.08 5.45 1.00
N ILE A 54 10.94 4.47 1.89
CA ILE A 54 11.89 3.34 1.97
C ILE A 54 11.89 2.54 0.66
N ALA A 55 10.72 2.34 0.06
CA ALA A 55 10.61 1.64 -1.21
C ALA A 55 11.20 2.42 -2.38
N GLY A 56 10.99 3.75 -2.42
CA GLY A 56 11.57 4.64 -3.42
C GLY A 56 13.10 4.66 -3.37
N GLU A 57 13.68 4.81 -2.17
CA GLU A 57 15.13 4.73 -1.98
C GLU A 57 15.70 3.38 -2.38
N LEU A 58 15.02 2.29 -2.00
CA LEU A 58 15.44 0.94 -2.35
C LEU A 58 15.39 0.72 -3.86
N ALA A 59 14.29 1.07 -4.52
CA ALA A 59 14.15 0.95 -5.95
C ALA A 59 15.24 1.71 -6.69
N GLN A 60 15.53 2.95 -6.28
CA GLN A 60 16.63 3.74 -6.82
C GLN A 60 17.98 3.04 -6.66
N SER A 61 18.25 2.49 -5.48
CA SER A 61 19.52 1.78 -5.21
C SER A 61 19.70 0.51 -6.04
N LEU A 62 18.59 -0.11 -6.46
CA LEU A 62 18.56 -1.32 -7.29
C LEU A 62 18.46 -1.00 -8.81
N GLY A 63 18.37 0.27 -9.18
CA GLY A 63 18.19 0.67 -10.59
C GLY A 63 16.81 0.34 -11.16
N ILE A 64 15.80 0.21 -10.29
CA ILE A 64 14.42 -0.14 -10.65
C ILE A 64 13.58 1.14 -10.69
N ARG A 65 12.63 1.19 -11.60
CA ARG A 65 11.69 2.32 -11.66
C ARG A 65 10.79 2.34 -10.42
N TRP A 66 10.54 3.53 -9.91
CA TRP A 66 9.59 3.78 -8.84
C TRP A 66 8.59 4.86 -9.25
N GLU A 67 7.31 4.64 -8.97
CA GLU A 67 6.23 5.56 -9.30
C GLU A 67 5.28 5.74 -8.13
N PRO A 68 5.08 6.98 -7.66
CA PRO A 68 4.04 7.31 -6.70
C PRO A 68 2.68 7.29 -7.40
N ILE A 69 1.73 6.54 -6.86
CA ILE A 69 0.44 6.30 -7.51
C ILE A 69 -0.77 6.93 -6.82
N ASP A 70 -0.61 7.54 -5.64
CA ASP A 70 -1.73 8.26 -5.01
C ASP A 70 -1.95 9.65 -5.63
N LEU A 71 -3.15 10.15 -5.48
CA LEU A 71 -3.57 11.48 -5.88
C LEU A 71 -2.74 12.55 -5.16
N ASN A 72 -2.26 13.54 -5.90
CA ASN A 72 -1.71 14.74 -5.28
C ASN A 72 -2.82 15.69 -4.78
N ALA A 73 -2.45 16.73 -4.05
CA ALA A 73 -3.43 17.65 -3.44
C ALA A 73 -4.40 18.27 -4.45
N SER A 74 -3.91 18.68 -5.63
CA SER A 74 -4.76 19.27 -6.68
C SER A 74 -5.70 18.23 -7.33
N GLU A 75 -5.24 17.01 -7.51
CA GLU A 75 -6.05 15.93 -8.02
C GLU A 75 -7.14 15.54 -7.01
N LYS A 76 -6.80 15.47 -5.71
CA LYS A 76 -7.78 15.25 -4.62
C LYS A 76 -8.85 16.31 -4.61
N GLU A 77 -8.48 17.57 -4.70
CA GLU A 77 -9.43 18.69 -4.74
C GLU A 77 -10.39 18.59 -5.94
N LYS A 78 -9.86 18.31 -7.14
CA LYS A 78 -10.68 18.18 -8.36
C LYS A 78 -11.66 17.02 -8.31
N LEU A 79 -11.30 15.94 -7.63
CA LEU A 79 -12.12 14.73 -7.54
C LEU A 79 -12.97 14.68 -6.28
N GLY A 80 -12.95 15.73 -5.44
CA GLY A 80 -13.69 15.77 -4.19
C GLY A 80 -13.18 14.78 -3.12
N VAL A 81 -11.92 14.33 -3.26
CA VAL A 81 -11.27 13.46 -2.29
C VAL A 81 -10.69 14.31 -1.16
N PRO A 82 -10.98 14.03 0.12
CA PRO A 82 -10.43 14.78 1.24
C PRO A 82 -8.90 14.80 1.22
N THR A 83 -8.30 15.97 1.40
CA THR A 83 -6.84 16.11 1.50
C THR A 83 -6.33 15.81 2.91
N LYS A 84 -7.21 15.95 3.89
CA LYS A 84 -6.97 15.52 5.27
C LYS A 84 -8.13 14.63 5.64
N TRP A 85 -7.85 13.41 6.01
CA TRP A 85 -8.80 12.58 6.72
C TRP A 85 -9.17 13.36 7.97
N GLY A 86 -10.45 13.67 8.12
CA GLY A 86 -10.95 14.38 9.28
C GLY A 86 -10.43 13.73 10.55
N THR A 87 -10.64 14.39 11.67
CA THR A 87 -10.32 13.88 13.00
C THR A 87 -11.18 12.64 13.31
N GLU A 88 -11.05 11.61 12.50
CA GLU A 88 -11.48 10.29 12.92
C GLU A 88 -10.78 10.02 14.24
N PRO A 89 -11.47 9.42 15.21
CA PRO A 89 -10.88 9.15 16.50
C PRO A 89 -9.52 8.52 16.22
N LYS A 90 -8.46 9.12 16.74
CA LYS A 90 -7.11 8.58 16.63
C LYS A 90 -7.22 7.16 17.17
N TYR A 91 -7.31 6.21 16.30
CA TYR A 91 -7.21 4.83 16.70
C TYR A 91 -5.82 4.67 17.27
N LEU A 92 -5.72 4.72 18.56
CA LEU A 92 -4.51 4.42 19.33
C LEU A 92 -4.26 2.91 19.27
N GLY A 93 -4.51 2.32 18.12
CA GLY A 93 -4.28 0.91 17.88
C GLY A 93 -2.95 0.77 17.18
N ASP A 94 -2.13 -0.08 17.73
CA ASP A 94 -0.95 -0.58 17.06
C ASP A 94 -1.38 -1.21 15.74
N GLU A 95 -0.75 -0.82 14.64
CA GLU A 95 -1.06 -1.33 13.29
C GLU A 95 -0.85 -2.85 13.19
N ALA A 96 -0.05 -3.42 14.08
CA ALA A 96 0.10 -4.85 14.29
C ALA A 96 -1.21 -5.59 14.64
N CYS A 97 -2.25 -4.86 15.04
CA CYS A 97 -3.54 -5.39 15.45
C CYS A 97 -4.63 -5.22 14.38
N THR A 98 -4.29 -5.13 13.12
CA THR A 98 -5.25 -5.01 12.02
C THR A 98 -5.37 -6.33 11.25
N GLN A 99 -6.59 -6.76 10.98
CA GLN A 99 -6.91 -7.97 10.22
C GLN A 99 -7.87 -7.64 9.09
N LEU A 100 -7.57 -8.11 7.87
CA LEU A 100 -8.48 -7.96 6.73
C LEU A 100 -9.69 -8.89 6.87
N THR A 101 -10.84 -8.38 6.45
CA THR A 101 -12.08 -9.13 6.32
C THR A 101 -12.67 -8.90 4.92
N GLU A 102 -13.68 -9.69 4.54
CA GLU A 102 -14.39 -9.48 3.26
C GLU A 102 -15.09 -8.13 3.17
N GLU A 103 -15.44 -7.52 4.30
CA GLU A 103 -16.19 -6.27 4.38
C GLU A 103 -15.30 -5.04 4.64
N GLY A 104 -14.00 -5.24 4.82
CA GLY A 104 -13.07 -4.17 5.17
C GLY A 104 -11.89 -4.67 5.97
N TYR A 105 -11.75 -4.20 7.19
CA TYR A 105 -10.75 -4.69 8.12
C TYR A 105 -11.24 -4.57 9.57
N GLN A 106 -10.73 -5.47 10.41
CA GLN A 106 -10.94 -5.43 11.85
C GLN A 106 -9.68 -4.95 12.54
N ARG A 107 -9.85 -4.23 13.63
CA ARG A 107 -8.74 -3.77 14.47
C ARG A 107 -8.96 -4.26 15.90
N ASN A 108 -7.91 -4.79 16.52
CA ASN A 108 -7.91 -5.12 17.93
C ASN A 108 -7.62 -3.85 18.74
N LEU A 109 -8.59 -3.43 19.53
CA LEU A 109 -8.49 -2.24 20.39
C LEU A 109 -8.04 -2.58 21.83
N GLY A 110 -7.48 -3.79 22.05
CA GLY A 110 -7.02 -4.25 23.34
C GLY A 110 -8.12 -4.94 24.18
N ASN A 111 -9.38 -4.78 23.81
CA ASN A 111 -10.55 -5.41 24.44
C ASN A 111 -11.37 -6.27 23.48
N GLY A 112 -10.83 -6.54 22.31
CA GLY A 112 -11.45 -7.36 21.26
C GLY A 112 -11.31 -6.73 19.87
N TRP A 113 -11.66 -7.53 18.88
CA TRP A 113 -11.70 -7.10 17.49
C TRP A 113 -12.95 -6.26 17.25
N VAL A 114 -12.77 -5.06 16.75
CA VAL A 114 -13.84 -4.16 16.33
C VAL A 114 -13.74 -4.01 14.83
N GLU A 115 -14.84 -4.25 14.15
CA GLU A 115 -14.95 -3.96 12.72
C GLU A 115 -14.84 -2.46 12.52
N ILE A 116 -13.84 -2.06 11.76
CA ILE A 116 -13.66 -0.66 11.41
C ILE A 116 -14.39 -0.47 10.11
N GLU A 117 -15.47 0.28 10.25
CA GLU A 117 -16.30 0.57 9.09
C GLU A 117 -15.49 1.18 7.97
N ARG A 118 -15.51 0.43 6.94
CA ARG A 118 -15.84 0.83 5.59
C ARG A 118 -14.94 1.86 4.98
N ARG A 119 -14.46 1.42 3.90
CA ARG A 119 -13.93 2.25 2.82
C ARG A 119 -14.73 3.55 2.74
N HIS A 120 -14.03 4.65 2.80
CA HIS A 120 -14.61 5.95 2.53
C HIS A 120 -15.18 5.94 1.11
N ALA A 121 -16.30 6.61 0.86
CA ALA A 121 -16.91 6.69 -0.48
C ALA A 121 -15.92 7.16 -1.57
N THR A 122 -14.87 7.88 -1.19
CA THR A 122 -13.82 8.34 -2.09
C THR A 122 -12.69 7.34 -2.30
N ASP A 123 -12.66 6.22 -1.58
CA ASP A 123 -11.64 5.19 -1.76
C ASP A 123 -11.79 4.50 -3.12
N GLU A 124 -13.00 4.34 -3.62
CA GLU A 124 -13.24 3.81 -4.96
C GLU A 124 -12.61 4.71 -6.04
N ILE A 125 -12.72 6.02 -5.90
CA ILE A 125 -12.07 6.99 -6.80
C ILE A 125 -10.55 6.83 -6.74
N ARG A 126 -10.00 6.64 -5.55
CA ARG A 126 -8.57 6.45 -5.36
C ARG A 126 -8.08 5.12 -5.92
N ASP A 127 -8.85 4.04 -5.73
CA ASP A 127 -8.50 2.73 -6.29
C ASP A 127 -8.48 2.75 -7.82
N GLU A 128 -9.47 3.39 -8.44
CA GLU A 128 -9.48 3.53 -9.89
C GLU A 128 -8.27 4.31 -10.38
N PHE A 129 -7.99 5.43 -9.74
CA PHE A 129 -6.85 6.26 -10.08
C PHE A 129 -5.50 5.53 -9.91
N MET A 130 -5.33 4.80 -8.80
CA MET A 130 -4.12 4.02 -8.55
C MET A 130 -3.98 2.88 -9.57
N PHE A 131 -5.07 2.17 -9.84
CA PHE A 131 -5.10 1.13 -10.86
C PHE A 131 -4.66 1.67 -12.23
N ASP A 132 -5.28 2.74 -12.71
CA ASP A 132 -4.95 3.37 -13.99
C ASP A 132 -3.48 3.82 -14.05
N ARG A 133 -2.97 4.38 -12.97
CA ARG A 133 -1.55 4.76 -12.89
C ARG A 133 -0.61 3.57 -12.99
N VAL A 134 -0.91 2.48 -12.31
CA VAL A 134 -0.11 1.25 -12.40
C VAL A 134 -0.15 0.70 -13.82
N ILE A 135 -1.32 0.66 -14.46
CA ILE A 135 -1.46 0.20 -15.85
C ILE A 135 -0.65 1.09 -16.80
N CYS A 136 -0.80 2.41 -16.71
CA CYS A 136 -0.08 3.34 -17.57
C CYS A 136 1.44 3.26 -17.37
N SER A 137 1.91 3.21 -16.12
CA SER A 137 3.35 3.13 -15.81
C SER A 137 3.94 1.76 -16.14
N GLY A 138 3.13 0.71 -16.04
CA GLY A 138 3.51 -0.69 -16.21
C GLY A 138 3.46 -1.22 -17.65
N VAL A 139 3.13 -0.40 -18.65
CA VAL A 139 2.91 -0.82 -20.06
C VAL A 139 4.01 -1.76 -20.60
N ASN A 140 5.27 -1.53 -20.23
CA ASN A 140 6.40 -2.34 -20.67
C ASN A 140 7.00 -3.21 -19.56
N ALA A 141 6.39 -3.24 -18.38
CA ALA A 141 6.89 -4.02 -17.26
C ALA A 141 6.29 -5.43 -17.27
N LYS A 142 7.13 -6.45 -17.09
CA LYS A 142 6.68 -7.83 -16.93
C LYS A 142 6.24 -8.13 -15.51
N SER A 143 6.87 -7.49 -14.52
CA SER A 143 6.59 -7.68 -13.09
C SER A 143 6.55 -6.33 -12.36
N VAL A 144 5.46 -6.10 -11.63
CA VAL A 144 5.20 -4.87 -10.88
C VAL A 144 4.91 -5.20 -9.41
N LEU A 145 5.54 -4.46 -8.52
CA LEU A 145 5.20 -4.46 -7.10
C LEU A 145 4.34 -3.23 -6.80
N VAL A 146 3.16 -3.45 -6.24
CA VAL A 146 2.25 -2.39 -5.80
C VAL A 146 2.23 -2.38 -4.27
N LEU A 147 2.54 -1.25 -3.67
CA LEU A 147 2.48 -1.02 -2.22
C LEU A 147 1.31 -0.09 -1.92
N CYS A 148 0.34 -0.56 -1.15
CA CYS A 148 -0.85 0.22 -0.83
C CYS A 148 -1.27 0.02 0.63
N GLY A 149 -2.08 0.94 1.16
CA GLY A 149 -2.74 0.75 2.45
C GLY A 149 -3.69 -0.45 2.43
N TYR A 150 -3.91 -1.05 3.60
CA TYR A 150 -4.79 -2.22 3.73
C TYR A 150 -6.17 -2.02 3.13
N ASN A 151 -6.71 -0.80 3.19
CA ASN A 151 -8.05 -0.47 2.65
C ASN A 151 -8.17 -0.67 1.14
N HIS A 152 -7.04 -0.60 0.43
CA HIS A 152 -6.99 -0.67 -1.03
C HIS A 152 -6.65 -2.07 -1.55
N LEU A 153 -6.09 -2.94 -0.67
CA LEU A 153 -5.53 -4.23 -1.06
C LEU A 153 -6.51 -5.11 -1.83
N ILE A 154 -7.71 -5.32 -1.27
CA ILE A 154 -8.71 -6.23 -1.84
C ILE A 154 -9.21 -5.70 -3.18
N GLN A 155 -9.54 -4.41 -3.23
CA GLN A 155 -10.11 -3.80 -4.43
C GLN A 155 -9.10 -3.71 -5.58
N LEU A 156 -7.86 -3.32 -5.28
CA LEU A 156 -6.81 -3.34 -6.31
C LEU A 156 -6.54 -4.75 -6.80
N THR A 157 -6.50 -5.75 -5.90
CA THR A 157 -6.36 -7.15 -6.29
C THR A 157 -7.45 -7.56 -7.28
N GLN A 158 -8.69 -7.23 -6.97
CA GLN A 158 -9.84 -7.55 -7.81
C GLN A 158 -9.77 -6.88 -9.19
N LYS A 159 -9.47 -5.58 -9.22
CA LYS A 159 -9.32 -4.81 -10.49
C LYS A 159 -8.23 -5.41 -11.40
N PHE A 160 -7.08 -5.78 -10.85
CA PHE A 160 -6.01 -6.39 -11.65
C PHE A 160 -6.39 -7.78 -12.17
N LEU A 161 -7.08 -8.61 -11.37
CA LEU A 161 -7.58 -9.91 -11.81
C LEU A 161 -8.61 -9.76 -12.93
N GLU A 162 -9.57 -8.84 -12.80
CA GLU A 162 -10.59 -8.54 -13.82
C GLU A 162 -9.96 -8.02 -15.12
N ALA A 163 -8.86 -7.29 -15.02
CA ALA A 163 -8.07 -6.84 -16.17
C ALA A 163 -7.19 -7.95 -16.81
N GLY A 164 -7.24 -9.19 -16.29
CA GLY A 164 -6.54 -10.33 -16.86
C GLY A 164 -5.05 -10.39 -16.50
N HIS A 165 -4.64 -9.82 -15.39
CA HIS A 165 -3.27 -9.90 -14.90
C HIS A 165 -3.07 -11.09 -13.96
N ASP A 166 -1.84 -11.61 -13.88
CA ASP A 166 -1.46 -12.59 -12.86
C ASP A 166 -1.19 -11.85 -11.54
N VAL A 167 -2.02 -12.07 -10.53
CA VAL A 167 -1.97 -11.32 -9.29
C VAL A 167 -1.63 -12.21 -8.11
N VAL A 168 -0.67 -11.76 -7.30
CA VAL A 168 -0.43 -12.28 -5.95
C VAL A 168 -0.57 -11.11 -4.99
N SER A 169 -1.46 -11.22 -4.02
CA SER A 169 -1.64 -10.19 -2.99
C SER A 169 -1.37 -10.75 -1.61
N ASP A 170 -0.79 -9.93 -0.75
CA ASP A 170 -0.49 -10.27 0.63
C ASP A 170 -0.57 -9.02 1.52
N ALA A 171 -0.71 -9.23 2.82
CA ALA A 171 -0.70 -8.17 3.80
C ALA A 171 0.54 -8.27 4.69
N LEU A 172 1.22 -7.15 4.88
CA LEU A 172 2.50 -7.14 5.59
C LEU A 172 2.42 -7.72 7.02
N TYR A 173 1.28 -7.54 7.70
CA TYR A 173 1.09 -8.09 9.05
C TYR A 173 1.07 -9.62 9.10
N ASN A 174 0.89 -10.32 7.97
CA ASN A 174 1.00 -11.77 7.91
C ASN A 174 2.44 -12.27 8.08
N HIS A 175 3.42 -11.37 8.03
CA HIS A 175 4.84 -11.69 8.17
C HIS A 175 5.30 -11.49 9.61
N THR A 176 5.90 -12.51 10.20
CA THR A 176 6.30 -12.55 11.63
C THR A 176 7.22 -11.39 12.07
N ALA A 177 7.94 -10.77 11.14
CA ALA A 177 8.77 -9.60 11.42
C ALA A 177 7.96 -8.32 11.69
N PHE A 178 6.65 -8.30 11.37
CA PHE A 178 5.79 -7.12 11.40
C PHE A 178 4.52 -7.33 12.23
N GLY A 179 4.14 -8.59 12.50
CA GLY A 179 2.96 -8.95 13.28
C GLY A 179 3.36 -9.50 14.64
N SER A 180 3.33 -8.70 15.67
CA SER A 180 3.34 -9.14 17.07
C SER A 180 2.87 -8.01 17.95
#